data_78696e6905e884a66a93b31acd46f9d6
#
_entry.id   78696e6905e884a66a93b31acd46f9d6
#
_cell.length_a   1.000
_cell.length_b   1.000
_cell.length_c   1.000
_cell.angle_alpha   90.00
_cell.angle_beta   90.00
_cell.angle_gamma   90.00
#
_symmetry.space_group_name_H-M   'P 1'
#
loop_
_entity.id
_entity.type
_entity.pdbx_description
1 polymer ?
#
loop_
_entity_poly.entity_id
_entity_poly.type
_entity_poly.pdbx_seq_one_letter_code
_entity_poly.pdbx_strand_id
1 'polypeptide(L)'
;MLSRRLRSDEKGQTATELALVLPVFCLLLFGVIQFGIVFKNYVTLTDAVRAGARKAAVSRLEPQPANVVEAAVRKSATGLDEPCSATGLCVTVSTPAWERGNDVTVEAKYPYEINLLGFVAATGYLTSATTERVE
;
A
#
# COMPACT_ATOMS: atom_id res chain seq x y z
N MET A 1 48.67 -9.00 -37.76
CA MET A 1 48.60 -8.97 -36.26
C MET A 1 47.88 -7.74 -35.68
N LEU A 2 47.62 -6.69 -36.44
CA LEU A 2 46.93 -5.46 -35.95
C LEU A 2 45.42 -5.57 -35.77
N SER A 3 44.72 -6.38 -36.57
CA SER A 3 43.26 -6.49 -36.54
C SER A 3 42.67 -7.14 -35.27
N ARG A 4 43.50 -7.86 -34.51
CA ARG A 4 43.04 -8.50 -33.26
C ARG A 4 42.99 -7.56 -32.07
N ARG A 5 43.75 -6.47 -32.09
CA ARG A 5 43.77 -5.45 -31.02
C ARG A 5 42.55 -4.51 -31.09
N LEU A 6 42.09 -4.14 -32.29
CA LEU A 6 40.94 -3.28 -32.48
C LEU A 6 39.64 -3.92 -32.00
N ARG A 7 39.51 -5.24 -32.17
CA ARG A 7 38.30 -6.00 -31.73
C ARG A 7 38.22 -6.20 -30.22
N SER A 8 39.34 -6.07 -29.50
CA SER A 8 39.39 -6.10 -28.03
C SER A 8 38.97 -4.74 -27.42
N ASP A 9 39.25 -3.66 -28.13
CA ASP A 9 38.93 -2.28 -27.69
C ASP A 9 37.41 -1.98 -27.77
N GLU A 10 36.75 -2.45 -28.84
CA GLU A 10 35.30 -2.32 -29.01
C GLU A 10 34.49 -3.04 -27.89
N LYS A 11 34.96 -4.22 -27.48
CA LYS A 11 34.35 -4.98 -26.38
C LYS A 11 34.54 -4.28 -25.03
N GLY A 12 35.66 -3.63 -24.82
CA GLY A 12 35.93 -2.82 -23.63
C GLY A 12 35.05 -1.55 -23.58
N GLN A 13 34.85 -0.90 -24.70
CA GLN A 13 34.01 0.28 -24.85
C GLN A 13 32.55 -0.05 -24.53
N THR A 14 31.98 -1.08 -25.13
CA THR A 14 30.60 -1.55 -24.87
C THR A 14 30.39 -1.92 -23.39
N ALA A 15 31.37 -2.57 -22.77
CA ALA A 15 31.29 -2.91 -21.34
C ALA A 15 31.29 -1.66 -20.45
N THR A 16 32.03 -0.63 -20.81
CA THR A 16 32.07 0.63 -20.08
C THR A 16 30.76 1.41 -20.21
N GLU A 17 30.17 1.45 -21.42
CA GLU A 17 28.86 2.06 -21.66
C GLU A 17 27.77 1.35 -20.85
N LEU A 18 27.76 0.02 -20.85
CA LEU A 18 26.83 -0.77 -20.05
C LEU A 18 27.00 -0.50 -18.55
N ALA A 19 28.22 -0.46 -18.04
CA ALA A 19 28.52 -0.19 -16.65
C ALA A 19 28.03 1.18 -16.18
N LEU A 20 27.96 2.17 -17.08
CA LEU A 20 27.46 3.51 -16.79
C LEU A 20 25.92 3.58 -16.80
N VAL A 21 25.26 2.80 -17.67
CA VAL A 21 23.80 2.76 -17.77
C VAL A 21 23.18 1.87 -16.69
N LEU A 22 23.87 0.80 -16.30
CA LEU A 22 23.36 -0.20 -15.36
C LEU A 22 22.84 0.38 -14.02
N PRO A 23 23.57 1.29 -13.34
CA PRO A 23 23.09 1.89 -12.10
C PRO A 23 21.78 2.64 -12.25
N VAL A 24 21.62 3.40 -13.35
CA VAL A 24 20.40 4.15 -13.65
C VAL A 24 19.24 3.19 -13.92
N PHE A 25 19.50 2.13 -14.69
CA PHE A 25 18.51 1.10 -14.96
C PHE A 25 18.05 0.38 -13.68
N CYS A 26 18.99 0.00 -12.81
CA CYS A 26 18.68 -0.62 -11.52
C CYS A 26 17.82 0.31 -10.65
N LEU A 27 18.14 1.60 -10.59
CA LEU A 27 17.37 2.59 -9.82
C LEU A 27 15.93 2.69 -10.33
N LEU A 28 15.72 2.74 -11.64
CA LEU A 28 14.39 2.74 -12.24
C LEU A 28 13.63 1.46 -11.94
N LEU A 29 14.29 0.31 -12.03
CA LEU A 29 13.67 -0.99 -11.76
C LEU A 29 13.22 -1.10 -10.30
N PHE A 30 14.06 -0.72 -9.35
CA PHE A 30 13.68 -0.67 -7.93
C PHE A 30 12.54 0.32 -7.67
N GLY A 31 12.54 1.47 -8.33
CA GLY A 31 11.45 2.45 -8.25
C GLY A 31 10.11 1.85 -8.67
N VAL A 32 10.05 1.14 -9.79
CA VAL A 32 8.84 0.48 -10.29
C VAL A 32 8.36 -0.60 -9.32
N ILE A 33 9.28 -1.41 -8.77
CA ILE A 33 8.93 -2.45 -7.79
C ILE A 33 8.32 -1.82 -6.52
N GLN A 34 8.95 -0.79 -5.97
CA GLN A 34 8.47 -0.10 -4.78
C GLN A 34 7.11 0.54 -4.99
N PHE A 35 6.90 1.18 -6.15
CA PHE A 35 5.60 1.73 -6.51
C PHE A 35 4.53 0.64 -6.61
N GLY A 36 4.87 -0.52 -7.20
CA GLY A 36 3.97 -1.68 -7.28
C GLY A 36 3.53 -2.18 -5.90
N ILE A 37 4.45 -2.22 -4.92
CA ILE A 37 4.15 -2.61 -3.53
C ILE A 37 3.19 -1.60 -2.87
N VAL A 38 3.46 -0.31 -2.98
CA VAL A 38 2.60 0.75 -2.44
C VAL A 38 1.21 0.69 -3.07
N PHE A 39 1.13 0.52 -4.38
CA PHE A 39 -0.14 0.41 -5.10
C PHE A 39 -0.94 -0.83 -4.68
N LYS A 40 -0.29 -1.99 -4.56
CA LYS A 40 -0.91 -3.20 -4.01
C LYS A 40 -1.52 -2.94 -2.63
N ASN A 41 -0.76 -2.33 -1.72
CA ASN A 41 -1.22 -2.03 -0.38
C ASN A 41 -2.42 -1.07 -0.39
N TYR A 42 -2.43 -0.08 -1.29
CA TYR A 42 -3.56 0.84 -1.46
C TYR A 42 -4.84 0.14 -1.93
N VAL A 43 -4.73 -0.78 -2.91
CA VAL A 43 -5.89 -1.57 -3.37
C VAL A 43 -6.40 -2.46 -2.24
N THR A 44 -5.52 -3.17 -1.54
CA THR A 44 -5.90 -4.01 -0.40
C THR A 44 -6.59 -3.21 0.70
N LEU A 45 -6.06 -2.02 1.04
CA LEU A 45 -6.66 -1.12 2.02
C LEU A 45 -8.08 -0.69 1.60
N THR A 46 -8.25 -0.31 0.34
CA THR A 46 -9.53 0.15 -0.19
C THR A 46 -10.58 -0.97 -0.16
N ASP A 47 -10.20 -2.18 -0.54
CA ASP A 47 -11.11 -3.33 -0.51
C ASP A 47 -11.46 -3.73 0.93
N ALA A 48 -10.50 -3.65 1.85
CA ALA A 48 -10.74 -3.91 3.27
C ALA A 48 -11.73 -2.92 3.89
N VAL A 49 -11.57 -1.62 3.58
CA VAL A 49 -12.49 -0.57 4.05
C VAL A 49 -13.91 -0.78 3.50
N ARG A 50 -14.04 -1.16 2.22
CA ARG A 50 -15.35 -1.50 1.63
C ARG A 50 -15.99 -2.71 2.28
N ALA A 51 -15.21 -3.75 2.61
CA ALA A 51 -15.70 -4.92 3.33
C ALA A 51 -16.18 -4.55 4.74
N GLY A 52 -15.43 -3.69 5.45
CA GLY A 52 -15.81 -3.14 6.74
C GLY A 52 -17.09 -2.31 6.69
N ALA A 53 -17.21 -1.42 5.70
CA ALA A 53 -18.39 -0.57 5.52
C ALA A 53 -19.67 -1.39 5.28
N ARG A 54 -19.60 -2.43 4.42
CA ARG A 54 -20.73 -3.37 4.25
C ARG A 54 -21.08 -4.10 5.54
N LYS A 55 -20.08 -4.50 6.33
CA LYS A 55 -20.34 -5.12 7.64
C LYS A 55 -20.96 -4.11 8.61
N ALA A 56 -20.54 -2.84 8.56
CA ALA A 56 -21.09 -1.77 9.37
C ALA A 56 -22.59 -1.58 9.09
N ALA A 57 -23.00 -1.57 7.83
CA ALA A 57 -24.40 -1.40 7.44
C ALA A 57 -25.36 -2.39 8.14
N VAL A 58 -24.91 -3.61 8.42
CA VAL A 58 -25.72 -4.68 9.03
C VAL A 58 -25.39 -4.98 10.50
N SER A 59 -24.51 -4.22 11.13
CA SER A 59 -24.00 -4.50 12.48
C SER A 59 -24.79 -3.78 13.60
N ARG A 60 -25.93 -3.19 13.30
CA ARG A 60 -26.74 -2.40 14.23
C ARG A 60 -27.10 -3.14 15.54
N LEU A 61 -27.37 -4.43 15.46
CA LEU A 61 -27.80 -5.25 16.60
C LEU A 61 -26.64 -5.90 17.36
N GLU A 62 -25.42 -5.71 16.92
CA GLU A 62 -24.24 -6.26 17.61
C GLU A 62 -23.96 -5.49 18.91
N PRO A 63 -23.49 -6.15 19.97
CA PRO A 63 -23.19 -5.49 21.25
C PRO A 63 -22.10 -4.42 21.13
N GLN A 64 -21.16 -4.60 20.23
CA GLN A 64 -20.05 -3.68 19.96
C GLN A 64 -19.82 -3.56 18.44
N PRO A 65 -20.69 -2.84 17.73
CA PRO A 65 -20.66 -2.81 16.27
C PRO A 65 -19.34 -2.29 15.71
N ALA A 66 -18.74 -1.27 16.32
CA ALA A 66 -17.45 -0.73 15.90
C ALA A 66 -16.33 -1.78 15.91
N ASN A 67 -16.25 -2.61 16.94
CA ASN A 67 -15.23 -3.66 17.06
C ASN A 67 -15.43 -4.76 16.00
N VAL A 68 -16.69 -5.09 15.70
CA VAL A 68 -17.02 -6.07 14.65
C VAL A 68 -16.61 -5.55 13.28
N VAL A 69 -16.82 -4.26 13.03
CA VAL A 69 -16.40 -3.60 11.78
C VAL A 69 -14.88 -3.55 11.67
N GLU A 70 -14.20 -3.14 12.73
CA GLU A 70 -12.74 -3.12 12.75
C GLU A 70 -12.15 -4.52 12.48
N ALA A 71 -12.68 -5.56 13.12
CA ALA A 71 -12.28 -6.94 12.90
C ALA A 71 -12.51 -7.38 11.43
N ALA A 72 -13.61 -6.94 10.80
CA ALA A 72 -13.88 -7.22 9.40
C ALA A 72 -12.89 -6.53 8.45
N VAL A 73 -12.54 -5.26 8.73
CA VAL A 73 -11.49 -4.53 7.98
C VAL A 73 -10.15 -5.27 8.11
N ARG A 74 -9.71 -5.58 9.33
CA ARG A 74 -8.43 -6.26 9.57
C ARG A 74 -8.36 -7.63 8.90
N LYS A 75 -9.43 -8.41 8.97
CA LYS A 75 -9.52 -9.72 8.30
C LYS A 75 -9.39 -9.61 6.79
N SER A 76 -9.88 -8.53 6.20
CA SER A 76 -9.83 -8.31 4.74
C SER A 76 -8.52 -7.62 4.29
N ALA A 77 -7.81 -6.97 5.20
CA ALA A 77 -6.55 -6.25 4.95
C ALA A 77 -5.34 -7.20 4.99
N THR A 78 -5.37 -8.26 4.21
CA THR A 78 -4.33 -9.29 4.21
C THR A 78 -2.94 -8.71 3.93
N GLY A 79 -2.01 -8.90 4.86
CA GLY A 79 -0.64 -8.37 4.79
C GLY A 79 -0.50 -6.92 5.24
N LEU A 80 -1.56 -6.34 5.86
CA LEU A 80 -1.54 -5.02 6.51
C LEU A 80 -1.93 -5.13 7.99
N ASP A 81 -1.73 -6.28 8.62
CA ASP A 81 -2.37 -6.72 9.86
C ASP A 81 -1.68 -6.17 11.13
N GLU A 82 -0.60 -5.41 10.98
CA GLU A 82 0.08 -4.78 12.12
C GLU A 82 -0.89 -3.91 12.94
N PRO A 83 -0.82 -3.97 14.27
CA PRO A 83 -1.67 -3.15 15.13
C PRO A 83 -1.47 -1.66 14.87
N CYS A 84 -2.49 -0.85 15.16
CA CYS A 84 -2.42 0.59 14.96
C CYS A 84 -1.23 1.21 15.71
N SER A 85 -0.24 1.59 14.94
CA SER A 85 1.03 2.18 15.40
C SER A 85 1.62 3.04 14.28
N ALA A 86 2.82 3.54 14.46
CA ALA A 86 3.53 4.28 13.40
C ALA A 86 3.74 3.45 12.11
N THR A 87 3.70 2.11 12.22
CA THR A 87 3.94 1.16 11.12
C THR A 87 2.72 0.31 10.76
N GLY A 88 1.60 0.45 11.47
CA GLY A 88 0.46 -0.45 11.37
C GLY A 88 -0.82 0.15 10.80
N LEU A 89 -1.80 -0.72 10.58
CA LEU A 89 -3.13 -0.37 10.09
C LEU A 89 -3.98 0.26 11.19
N CYS A 90 -4.35 1.52 11.03
CA CYS A 90 -5.29 2.22 11.90
C CYS A 90 -6.66 2.31 11.24
N VAL A 91 -7.68 1.80 11.93
CA VAL A 91 -9.07 1.81 11.48
C VAL A 91 -9.87 2.73 12.38
N THR A 92 -10.66 3.61 11.80
CA THR A 92 -11.58 4.51 12.51
C THR A 92 -12.99 4.29 11.97
N VAL A 93 -13.94 4.08 12.88
CA VAL A 93 -15.35 3.94 12.54
C VAL A 93 -16.08 5.14 13.15
N SER A 94 -16.75 5.92 12.31
CA SER A 94 -17.46 7.13 12.71
C SER A 94 -18.93 7.03 12.30
N THR A 95 -19.83 7.21 13.28
CA THR A 95 -21.27 7.29 13.05
C THR A 95 -21.91 8.15 14.16
N PRO A 96 -22.96 8.94 13.85
CA PRO A 96 -23.73 9.64 14.87
C PRO A 96 -24.44 8.70 15.84
N ALA A 97 -25.01 7.62 15.32
CA ALA A 97 -25.64 6.55 16.09
C ALA A 97 -25.81 5.32 15.19
N TRP A 98 -25.80 4.11 15.81
CA TRP A 98 -26.06 2.85 15.12
C TRP A 98 -27.57 2.61 14.93
N GLU A 99 -28.24 3.58 14.29
CA GLU A 99 -29.67 3.53 14.02
C GLU A 99 -29.93 3.46 12.52
N ARG A 100 -31.05 2.82 12.17
CA ARG A 100 -31.48 2.69 10.77
C ARG A 100 -31.56 4.05 10.08
N GLY A 101 -30.92 4.16 8.94
CA GLY A 101 -30.94 5.37 8.13
C GLY A 101 -29.79 6.34 8.40
N ASN A 102 -29.01 6.14 9.47
CA ASN A 102 -27.80 6.89 9.71
C ASN A 102 -26.66 6.40 8.82
N ASP A 103 -25.74 7.30 8.51
CA ASP A 103 -24.54 6.97 7.75
C ASP A 103 -23.42 6.54 8.71
N VAL A 104 -22.72 5.48 8.34
CA VAL A 104 -21.52 5.02 9.02
C VAL A 104 -20.34 5.13 8.07
N THR A 105 -19.31 5.83 8.49
CA THR A 105 -18.07 6.00 7.73
C THR A 105 -16.97 5.15 8.35
N VAL A 106 -16.38 4.29 7.54
CA VAL A 106 -15.19 3.51 7.89
C VAL A 106 -14.00 4.11 7.17
N GLU A 107 -13.02 4.53 7.94
CA GLU A 107 -11.76 5.07 7.43
C GLU A 107 -10.61 4.17 7.91
N ALA A 108 -9.65 3.90 7.04
CA ALA A 108 -8.42 3.23 7.41
C ALA A 108 -7.20 3.96 6.86
N LYS A 109 -6.13 3.95 7.67
CA LYS A 109 -4.83 4.55 7.34
C LYS A 109 -3.74 3.50 7.51
N TYR A 110 -2.85 3.44 6.53
CA TYR A 110 -1.69 2.56 6.55
C TYR A 110 -0.45 3.33 6.11
N PRO A 111 0.65 3.32 6.88
CA PRO A 111 1.87 4.00 6.51
C PRO A 111 2.56 3.31 5.33
N TYR A 112 3.25 4.07 4.50
CA TYR A 112 4.12 3.54 3.47
C TYR A 112 5.47 4.25 3.48
N GLU A 113 6.48 3.51 3.07
CA GLU A 113 7.84 4.01 2.90
C GLU A 113 8.40 3.48 1.57
N ILE A 114 8.93 4.38 0.77
CA ILE A 114 9.62 4.05 -0.48
C ILE A 114 11.12 4.13 -0.22
N ASN A 115 11.77 2.97 -0.19
CA ASN A 115 13.19 2.83 -0.02
C ASN A 115 13.87 2.52 -1.36
N LEU A 116 14.78 3.39 -1.80
CA LEU A 116 15.59 3.19 -2.99
C LEU A 116 17.05 2.98 -2.58
N LEU A 117 17.51 1.71 -2.67
CA LEU A 117 18.90 1.33 -2.40
C LEU A 117 19.43 1.80 -1.02
N GLY A 118 18.57 1.80 0.01
CA GLY A 118 18.92 2.22 1.38
C GLY A 118 18.65 3.70 1.68
N PHE A 119 18.17 4.48 0.72
CA PHE A 119 17.71 5.85 0.95
C PHE A 119 16.19 5.90 0.96
N VAL A 120 15.62 6.51 2.00
CA VAL A 120 14.18 6.77 2.07
C VAL A 120 13.84 7.90 1.10
N ALA A 121 13.18 7.56 0.00
CA ALA A 121 12.83 8.52 -1.05
C ALA A 121 11.49 9.22 -0.75
N ALA A 122 10.53 8.51 -0.15
CA ALA A 122 9.24 9.08 0.24
C ALA A 122 8.61 8.28 1.38
N THR A 123 7.89 8.97 2.25
CA THR A 123 7.06 8.38 3.31
C THR A 123 5.71 9.07 3.36
N GLY A 124 4.68 8.37 3.80
CA GLY A 124 3.35 8.96 3.95
C GLY A 124 2.33 7.94 4.43
N TYR A 125 1.05 8.29 4.31
CA TYR A 125 -0.06 7.43 4.67
C TYR A 125 -0.96 7.18 3.48
N LEU A 126 -1.27 5.92 3.23
CA LEU A 126 -2.38 5.52 2.39
C LEU A 126 -3.66 5.69 3.22
N THR A 127 -4.64 6.37 2.69
CA THR A 127 -5.92 6.58 3.36
C THR A 127 -7.05 6.15 2.43
N SER A 128 -8.01 5.42 2.98
CA SER A 128 -9.24 5.06 2.29
C SER A 128 -10.42 5.23 3.24
N ALA A 129 -11.52 5.75 2.74
CA ALA A 129 -12.76 5.93 3.49
C ALA A 129 -13.95 5.51 2.63
N THR A 130 -14.92 4.86 3.24
CA THR A 130 -16.18 4.47 2.60
C THR A 130 -17.32 4.70 3.59
N THR A 131 -18.40 5.29 3.10
CA THR A 131 -19.62 5.55 3.87
C THR A 131 -20.72 4.65 3.36
N GLU A 132 -21.41 3.99 4.27
CA GLU A 132 -22.58 3.15 4.01
C GLU A 132 -23.72 3.54 4.98
N ARG A 133 -24.95 3.25 4.59
CA ARG A 133 -26.11 3.51 5.42
C ARG A 133 -26.47 2.31 6.26
N VAL A 134 -26.76 2.53 7.54
CA VAL A 134 -27.21 1.49 8.48
C VAL A 134 -28.62 1.03 8.12
N GLU A 135 -28.80 -0.28 7.95
CA GLU A 135 -30.08 -0.93 7.61
C GLU A 135 -30.89 -1.39 8.83
#